data_671e399a8d75a3faf41fb5d5bdf1435c
#
_entry.id   671e399a8d75a3faf41fb5d5bdf1435c
#
_cell.length_a   1.000
_cell.length_b   1.000
_cell.length_c   1.000
_cell.angle_alpha   90.00
_cell.angle_beta   90.00
_cell.angle_gamma   90.00
#
_symmetry.space_group_name_H-M   'P 1'
#
loop_
_entity.id
_entity.type
_entity.pdbx_description
1 polymer ?
#
loop_
_entity_poly.entity_id
_entity_poly.type
_entity_poly.pdbx_seq_one_letter_code
_entity_poly.pdbx_strand_id
1 'polypeptide(L)'
;MMDDQDKQFITQQILDVGRQLYAALDSKIMAAHAQQLAQMQDVRRLAVVQLAPKNNLCLLTDHPIAYESNDHTVPRGTKDDNTRNQRFCHSVESHFGRKVTALDLGCAGGGLVFDFLIRGNAAFGIEGSDYSLRAQRAEWSIIPEYLKTCDITKPFSLVDQRTGKKAKFDVITMWEVLEHIEESLLPQLFENVRSHLADDGLFVGSAATYDDVANGVSYHPTVKPEAWWRDLVRQHGLEFVPMTMFQFKDFCRGSGNENAFYDADFSKNPELGFHFVMKHRAA
;
A
#
# COMPACT_ATOMS: atom_id res chain seq x y z
N MET A 1 -47.14 52.23 -8.39
CA MET A 1 -46.26 51.65 -7.34
C MET A 1 -46.59 50.18 -7.30
N MET A 2 -45.60 49.32 -7.43
CA MET A 2 -45.76 47.86 -7.23
C MET A 2 -46.16 47.59 -5.78
N ASP A 3 -47.16 46.76 -5.57
CA ASP A 3 -47.58 46.38 -4.23
C ASP A 3 -46.57 45.43 -3.54
N ASP A 4 -46.71 45.19 -2.26
CA ASP A 4 -45.75 44.40 -1.50
C ASP A 4 -45.86 42.89 -1.84
N GLN A 5 -46.99 42.41 -2.35
CA GLN A 5 -47.16 41.04 -2.83
C GLN A 5 -46.40 40.83 -4.13
N ASP A 6 -46.44 41.79 -5.08
CA ASP A 6 -45.69 41.77 -6.31
C ASP A 6 -44.18 41.74 -6.06
N LYS A 7 -43.69 42.54 -5.09
CA LYS A 7 -42.28 42.52 -4.73
C LYS A 7 -41.82 41.21 -4.12
N GLN A 8 -42.63 40.61 -3.26
CA GLN A 8 -42.32 39.30 -2.66
C GLN A 8 -42.31 38.20 -3.72
N PHE A 9 -43.26 38.21 -4.67
CA PHE A 9 -43.31 37.24 -5.75
C PHE A 9 -42.07 37.33 -6.64
N ILE A 10 -41.67 38.55 -7.04
CA ILE A 10 -40.45 38.74 -7.85
C ILE A 10 -39.19 38.32 -7.09
N THR A 11 -39.09 38.66 -5.80
CA THR A 11 -37.97 38.26 -4.96
C THR A 11 -37.84 36.73 -4.89
N GLN A 12 -38.97 36.02 -4.69
CA GLN A 12 -38.99 34.58 -4.67
C GLN A 12 -38.57 33.95 -6.01
N GLN A 13 -39.05 34.51 -7.14
CA GLN A 13 -38.63 34.04 -8.46
C GLN A 13 -37.13 34.23 -8.70
N ILE A 14 -36.56 35.39 -8.30
CA ILE A 14 -35.13 35.63 -8.40
C ILE A 14 -34.33 34.59 -7.58
N LEU A 15 -34.76 34.28 -6.36
CA LEU A 15 -34.12 33.29 -5.51
C LEU A 15 -34.20 31.90 -6.10
N ASP A 16 -35.34 31.54 -6.72
CA ASP A 16 -35.52 30.22 -7.33
C ASP A 16 -34.65 30.05 -8.59
N VAL A 17 -34.60 31.07 -9.44
CA VAL A 17 -33.69 31.13 -10.59
C VAL A 17 -32.23 31.05 -10.13
N GLY A 18 -31.88 31.81 -9.10
CA GLY A 18 -30.54 31.79 -8.51
C GLY A 18 -30.14 30.37 -8.03
N ARG A 19 -31.04 29.69 -7.33
CA ARG A 19 -30.83 28.29 -6.87
C ARG A 19 -30.66 27.32 -8.04
N GLN A 20 -31.49 27.43 -9.08
CA GLN A 20 -31.38 26.59 -10.28
C GLN A 20 -30.07 26.81 -11.03
N LEU A 21 -29.65 28.07 -11.19
CA LEU A 21 -28.37 28.42 -11.83
C LEU A 21 -27.18 27.89 -11.04
N TYR A 22 -27.24 28.02 -9.69
CA TYR A 22 -26.19 27.51 -8.83
C TYR A 22 -26.08 25.98 -8.93
N ALA A 23 -27.20 25.25 -8.84
CA ALA A 23 -27.22 23.80 -8.98
C ALA A 23 -26.73 23.33 -10.37
N ALA A 24 -27.09 24.04 -11.43
CA ALA A 24 -26.64 23.73 -12.78
C ALA A 24 -25.13 23.99 -12.95
N LEU A 25 -24.61 25.05 -12.35
CA LEU A 25 -23.18 25.37 -12.36
C LEU A 25 -22.39 24.32 -11.57
N ASP A 26 -22.84 24.01 -10.37
CA ASP A 26 -22.22 22.99 -9.51
C ASP A 26 -22.15 21.63 -10.22
N SER A 27 -23.25 21.20 -10.85
CA SER A 27 -23.29 19.96 -11.65
C SER A 27 -22.28 19.96 -12.80
N LYS A 28 -22.12 21.10 -13.51
CA LYS A 28 -21.13 21.23 -14.59
C LYS A 28 -19.70 21.19 -14.07
N ILE A 29 -19.43 21.84 -12.95
CA ILE A 29 -18.10 21.81 -12.30
C ILE A 29 -17.75 20.38 -11.88
N MET A 30 -18.69 19.68 -11.25
CA MET A 30 -18.48 18.29 -10.83
C MET A 30 -18.25 17.37 -12.04
N ALA A 31 -19.01 17.54 -13.12
CA ALA A 31 -18.81 16.76 -14.35
C ALA A 31 -17.45 17.05 -15.01
N ALA A 32 -17.03 18.30 -15.08
CA ALA A 32 -15.71 18.68 -15.62
C ALA A 32 -14.58 18.10 -14.76
N HIS A 33 -14.71 18.16 -13.44
CA HIS A 33 -13.74 17.59 -12.51
C HIS A 33 -13.65 16.04 -12.66
N ALA A 34 -14.78 15.36 -12.74
CA ALA A 34 -14.80 13.91 -12.98
C ALA A 34 -14.12 13.54 -14.31
N GLN A 35 -14.39 14.30 -15.38
CA GLN A 35 -13.73 14.09 -16.66
C GLN A 35 -12.21 14.30 -16.58
N GLN A 36 -11.75 15.33 -15.87
CA GLN A 36 -10.33 15.59 -15.66
C GLN A 36 -9.65 14.46 -14.88
N LEU A 37 -10.30 13.97 -13.82
CA LEU A 37 -9.79 12.82 -13.05
C LEU A 37 -9.68 11.57 -13.91
N ALA A 38 -10.67 11.27 -14.74
CA ALA A 38 -10.64 10.12 -15.66
C ALA A 38 -9.45 10.24 -16.65
N GLN A 39 -9.26 11.42 -17.25
CA GLN A 39 -8.10 11.67 -18.14
C GLN A 39 -6.76 11.48 -17.41
N MET A 40 -6.63 11.94 -16.18
CA MET A 40 -5.42 11.74 -15.39
C MET A 40 -5.17 10.25 -15.10
N GLN A 41 -6.21 9.47 -14.82
CA GLN A 41 -6.10 8.02 -14.63
C GLN A 41 -5.65 7.32 -15.91
N ASP A 42 -6.19 7.70 -17.08
CA ASP A 42 -5.79 7.16 -18.37
C ASP A 42 -4.31 7.45 -18.67
N VAL A 43 -3.84 8.67 -18.42
CA VAL A 43 -2.42 9.04 -18.59
C VAL A 43 -1.52 8.20 -17.69
N ARG A 44 -1.90 8.01 -16.42
CA ARG A 44 -1.15 7.19 -15.47
C ARG A 44 -1.11 5.72 -15.90
N ARG A 45 -2.23 5.18 -16.37
CA ARG A 45 -2.31 3.82 -16.91
C ARG A 45 -1.43 3.64 -18.15
N LEU A 46 -1.49 4.58 -19.08
CA LEU A 46 -0.63 4.56 -20.28
C LEU A 46 0.86 4.58 -19.93
N ALA A 47 1.26 5.36 -18.94
CA ALA A 47 2.65 5.38 -18.46
C ALA A 47 3.09 4.00 -17.96
N VAL A 48 2.26 3.30 -17.19
CA VAL A 48 2.57 1.94 -16.74
C VAL A 48 2.65 0.97 -17.91
N VAL A 49 1.69 0.99 -18.84
CA VAL A 49 1.70 0.11 -20.02
C VAL A 49 2.96 0.29 -20.89
N GLN A 50 3.49 1.52 -20.95
CA GLN A 50 4.71 1.81 -21.73
C GLN A 50 6.00 1.45 -21.00
N LEU A 51 6.04 1.59 -19.70
CA LEU A 51 7.28 1.52 -18.91
C LEU A 51 7.44 0.19 -18.18
N ALA A 52 6.35 -0.36 -17.65
CA ALA A 52 6.40 -1.58 -16.85
C ALA A 52 6.51 -2.85 -17.72
N PRO A 53 7.23 -3.86 -17.25
CA PRO A 53 7.13 -5.19 -17.82
C PRO A 53 5.71 -5.73 -17.70
N LYS A 54 5.25 -6.47 -18.72
CA LYS A 54 3.93 -7.11 -18.68
C LYS A 54 3.84 -8.05 -17.48
N ASN A 55 2.76 -7.91 -16.71
CA ASN A 55 2.49 -8.84 -15.63
C ASN A 55 2.15 -10.24 -16.18
N ASN A 56 2.87 -11.25 -15.70
CA ASN A 56 2.61 -12.65 -16.01
C ASN A 56 2.45 -13.48 -14.72
N LEU A 57 2.25 -12.81 -13.58
CA LEU A 57 2.08 -13.49 -12.30
C LEU A 57 0.62 -13.89 -12.08
N CYS A 58 0.43 -15.09 -11.55
CA CYS A 58 -0.84 -15.58 -11.05
C CYS A 58 -0.68 -15.86 -9.54
N LEU A 59 -1.61 -15.36 -8.76
CA LEU A 59 -1.73 -15.67 -7.34
C LEU A 59 -2.55 -16.95 -7.17
N LEU A 60 -1.98 -17.94 -6.48
CA LEU A 60 -2.63 -19.18 -6.09
C LEU A 60 -2.81 -19.17 -4.57
N THR A 61 -4.06 -19.20 -4.11
CA THR A 61 -4.43 -19.21 -2.69
C THR A 61 -5.86 -19.72 -2.51
N ASP A 62 -6.12 -20.39 -1.39
CA ASP A 62 -7.46 -20.71 -0.91
C ASP A 62 -7.99 -19.64 0.06
N HIS A 63 -7.18 -18.60 0.33
CA HIS A 63 -7.46 -17.55 1.30
C HIS A 63 -7.38 -16.15 0.63
N PRO A 64 -8.36 -15.79 -0.23
CA PRO A 64 -8.28 -14.57 -1.02
C PRO A 64 -8.43 -13.27 -0.21
N ILE A 65 -8.87 -13.35 1.04
CA ILE A 65 -9.11 -12.20 1.93
C ILE A 65 -8.78 -12.61 3.36
N ALA A 66 -8.19 -11.68 4.13
CA ALA A 66 -7.93 -11.83 5.56
C ALA A 66 -9.20 -11.49 6.38
N TYR A 67 -10.22 -12.32 6.29
CA TYR A 67 -11.55 -12.08 6.87
C TYR A 67 -11.54 -11.83 8.38
N GLU A 68 -10.58 -12.40 9.10
CA GLU A 68 -10.46 -12.28 10.56
C GLU A 68 -9.66 -11.06 11.00
N SER A 69 -8.99 -10.38 10.05
CA SER A 69 -8.23 -9.16 10.35
C SER A 69 -9.15 -7.99 10.68
N ASN A 70 -8.78 -7.23 11.71
CA ASN A 70 -9.44 -5.98 12.04
C ASN A 70 -9.35 -4.94 10.90
N ASP A 71 -8.27 -4.94 10.13
CA ASP A 71 -8.12 -4.09 8.94
C ASP A 71 -9.06 -4.46 7.80
N HIS A 72 -9.60 -5.68 7.78
CA HIS A 72 -10.65 -6.05 6.85
C HIS A 72 -12.05 -5.73 7.40
N THR A 73 -12.32 -6.09 8.66
CA THR A 73 -13.67 -5.93 9.27
C THR A 73 -14.03 -4.47 9.52
N VAL A 74 -13.06 -3.65 9.92
CA VAL A 74 -13.18 -2.21 10.13
C VAL A 74 -12.00 -1.50 9.45
N PRO A 75 -12.02 -1.36 8.11
CA PRO A 75 -10.87 -0.82 7.37
C PRO A 75 -10.51 0.59 7.84
N ARG A 76 -9.23 0.79 8.20
CA ARG A 76 -8.66 2.06 8.63
C ARG A 76 -7.43 2.41 7.80
N GLY A 77 -6.28 1.80 8.05
CA GLY A 77 -5.07 2.00 7.23
C GLY A 77 -5.33 1.64 5.76
N THR A 78 -5.89 0.49 5.50
CA THR A 78 -6.29 0.07 4.14
C THR A 78 -7.21 1.08 3.44
N LYS A 79 -8.10 1.76 4.19
CA LYS A 79 -9.03 2.74 3.63
C LYS A 79 -8.34 4.05 3.22
N ASP A 80 -7.38 4.50 4.01
CA ASP A 80 -6.85 5.87 3.89
C ASP A 80 -5.44 5.89 3.29
N ASP A 81 -4.62 4.85 3.51
CA ASP A 81 -3.24 4.80 3.06
C ASP A 81 -3.08 4.55 1.55
N ASN A 82 -2.13 5.28 0.98
CA ASN A 82 -1.61 5.06 -0.37
C ASN A 82 -0.15 5.52 -0.41
N THR A 83 0.69 4.81 0.32
CA THR A 83 2.12 5.15 0.47
C THR A 83 2.83 5.17 -0.88
N ARG A 84 3.57 6.25 -1.14
CA ARG A 84 4.37 6.51 -2.34
C ARG A 84 5.78 6.90 -1.93
N ASN A 85 6.81 6.27 -2.52
CA ASN A 85 8.19 6.70 -2.31
C ASN A 85 9.12 6.29 -3.47
N GLN A 86 9.27 7.19 -4.45
CA GLN A 86 10.17 6.98 -5.58
C GLN A 86 11.66 6.96 -5.18
N ARG A 87 12.02 7.59 -4.05
CA ARG A 87 13.39 7.55 -3.53
C ARG A 87 13.75 6.14 -3.09
N PHE A 88 12.84 5.46 -2.38
CA PHE A 88 13.01 4.06 -2.01
C PHE A 88 13.24 3.18 -3.24
N CYS A 89 12.37 3.31 -4.26
CA CYS A 89 12.53 2.56 -5.51
C CYS A 89 13.89 2.81 -6.16
N HIS A 90 14.36 4.06 -6.18
CA HIS A 90 15.68 4.42 -6.70
C HIS A 90 16.83 3.79 -5.89
N SER A 91 16.74 3.82 -4.57
CA SER A 91 17.76 3.23 -3.69
C SER A 91 17.85 1.71 -3.86
N VAL A 92 16.70 1.03 -4.03
CA VAL A 92 16.65 -0.40 -4.36
C VAL A 92 17.32 -0.66 -5.72
N GLU A 93 16.95 0.07 -6.79
CA GLU A 93 17.59 -0.07 -8.09
C GLU A 93 19.10 0.17 -8.03
N SER A 94 19.53 1.16 -7.27
CA SER A 94 20.95 1.50 -7.10
C SER A 94 21.72 0.38 -6.39
N HIS A 95 21.11 -0.25 -5.38
CA HIS A 95 21.69 -1.38 -4.68
C HIS A 95 21.91 -2.59 -5.59
N PHE A 96 20.91 -2.93 -6.39
CA PHE A 96 20.99 -4.06 -7.32
C PHE A 96 21.71 -3.74 -8.63
N GLY A 97 21.92 -2.46 -8.97
CA GLY A 97 22.53 -2.01 -10.22
C GLY A 97 21.72 -2.34 -11.48
N ARG A 98 20.44 -2.68 -11.32
CA ARG A 98 19.52 -3.10 -12.42
C ARG A 98 18.06 -2.84 -12.07
N LYS A 99 17.16 -3.02 -13.04
CA LYS A 99 15.74 -3.13 -12.77
C LYS A 99 15.45 -4.37 -11.92
N VAL A 100 14.51 -4.25 -11.00
CA VAL A 100 14.22 -5.25 -9.99
C VAL A 100 12.81 -5.83 -10.13
N THR A 101 12.59 -6.95 -9.44
CA THR A 101 11.27 -7.50 -9.16
C THR A 101 10.89 -7.16 -7.73
N ALA A 102 9.74 -6.53 -7.51
CA ALA A 102 9.28 -6.08 -6.20
C ALA A 102 7.93 -6.72 -5.84
N LEU A 103 7.76 -7.08 -4.57
CA LEU A 103 6.49 -7.54 -3.99
C LEU A 103 6.19 -6.69 -2.75
N ASP A 104 5.04 -6.04 -2.73
CA ASP A 104 4.57 -5.23 -1.61
C ASP A 104 3.44 -5.96 -0.87
N LEU A 105 3.69 -6.34 0.38
CA LEU A 105 2.76 -7.06 1.24
C LEU A 105 2.08 -6.09 2.21
N GLY A 106 0.74 -5.99 2.16
CA GLY A 106 -0.02 -4.93 2.80
C GLY A 106 0.02 -3.65 1.98
N CYS A 107 -0.21 -3.75 0.67
CA CYS A 107 0.02 -2.65 -0.27
C CYS A 107 -1.05 -1.54 -0.22
N ALA A 108 -2.09 -1.66 0.61
CA ALA A 108 -3.18 -0.70 0.78
C ALA A 108 -3.72 -0.14 -0.56
N GLY A 109 -3.39 1.12 -0.90
CA GLY A 109 -3.79 1.76 -2.16
C GLY A 109 -2.98 1.33 -3.39
N GLY A 110 -1.84 0.63 -3.23
CA GLY A 110 -0.97 0.17 -4.32
C GLY A 110 0.04 1.20 -4.82
N GLY A 111 0.21 2.31 -4.09
CA GLY A 111 1.05 3.43 -4.53
C GLY A 111 2.52 3.08 -4.72
N LEU A 112 3.12 2.28 -3.83
CA LEU A 112 4.51 1.85 -3.96
C LEU A 112 4.70 0.91 -5.16
N VAL A 113 3.74 0.01 -5.39
CA VAL A 113 3.73 -0.85 -6.59
C VAL A 113 3.73 0.00 -7.85
N PHE A 114 2.88 1.02 -7.91
CA PHE A 114 2.85 1.97 -9.03
C PHE A 114 4.19 2.70 -9.21
N ASP A 115 4.84 3.13 -8.11
CA ASP A 115 6.13 3.81 -8.19
C ASP A 115 7.22 2.93 -8.78
N PHE A 116 7.27 1.63 -8.46
CA PHE A 116 8.16 0.68 -9.11
C PHE A 116 7.85 0.50 -10.60
N LEU A 117 6.56 0.35 -10.96
CA LEU A 117 6.12 0.12 -12.33
C LEU A 117 6.47 1.27 -13.28
N ILE A 118 6.20 2.52 -12.90
CA ILE A 118 6.52 3.70 -13.73
C ILE A 118 8.02 3.95 -13.90
N ARG A 119 8.84 3.30 -13.09
CA ARG A 119 10.30 3.27 -13.22
C ARG A 119 10.80 2.11 -14.08
N GLY A 120 9.91 1.28 -14.63
CA GLY A 120 10.23 0.13 -15.49
C GLY A 120 10.64 -1.13 -14.72
N ASN A 121 10.35 -1.21 -13.42
CA ASN A 121 10.53 -2.43 -12.65
C ASN A 121 9.31 -3.35 -12.81
N ALA A 122 9.48 -4.65 -12.56
CA ALA A 122 8.36 -5.55 -12.34
C ALA A 122 7.92 -5.43 -10.87
N ALA A 123 6.62 -5.21 -10.63
CA ALA A 123 6.12 -5.09 -9.27
C ALA A 123 4.74 -5.73 -9.12
N PHE A 124 4.44 -6.20 -7.93
CA PHE A 124 3.16 -6.81 -7.58
C PHE A 124 2.79 -6.46 -6.14
N GLY A 125 1.51 -6.25 -5.86
CA GLY A 125 1.01 -5.92 -4.53
C GLY A 125 -0.02 -6.92 -4.05
N ILE A 126 0.04 -7.24 -2.76
CA ILE A 126 -0.95 -8.06 -2.07
C ILE A 126 -1.51 -7.26 -0.90
N GLU A 127 -2.84 -7.26 -0.78
CA GLU A 127 -3.58 -6.62 0.31
C GLU A 127 -4.50 -7.63 1.00
N GLY A 128 -4.54 -7.62 2.32
CA GLY A 128 -5.40 -8.52 3.10
C GLY A 128 -6.88 -8.19 3.01
N SER A 129 -7.22 -6.90 2.90
CA SER A 129 -8.60 -6.44 2.77
C SER A 129 -8.98 -6.20 1.31
N ASP A 130 -10.21 -6.55 0.95
CA ASP A 130 -10.78 -6.24 -0.37
C ASP A 130 -11.38 -4.82 -0.47
N TYR A 131 -11.24 -4.00 0.56
CA TYR A 131 -11.84 -2.65 0.58
C TYR A 131 -11.38 -1.81 -0.61
N SER A 132 -10.06 -1.70 -0.84
CA SER A 132 -9.50 -0.91 -1.93
C SER A 132 -9.89 -1.45 -3.31
N LEU A 133 -9.99 -2.78 -3.46
CA LEU A 133 -10.47 -3.44 -4.66
C LEU A 133 -11.94 -3.09 -4.95
N ARG A 134 -12.83 -3.26 -3.97
CA ARG A 134 -14.27 -2.98 -4.13
C ARG A 134 -14.55 -1.51 -4.38
N ALA A 135 -13.83 -0.64 -3.68
CA ALA A 135 -13.97 0.81 -3.83
C ALA A 135 -13.26 1.36 -5.08
N GLN A 136 -12.52 0.54 -5.84
CA GLN A 136 -11.66 0.96 -6.94
C GLN A 136 -10.77 2.14 -6.54
N ARG A 137 -10.24 2.08 -5.31
CA ARG A 137 -9.51 3.17 -4.68
C ARG A 137 -8.07 3.25 -5.20
N ALA A 138 -7.57 4.47 -5.28
CA ALA A 138 -6.18 4.77 -5.62
C ALA A 138 -5.71 3.99 -6.87
N GLU A 139 -4.64 3.21 -6.76
CA GLU A 139 -4.03 2.48 -7.87
C GLU A 139 -4.81 1.23 -8.29
N TRP A 140 -5.75 0.76 -7.49
CA TRP A 140 -6.64 -0.35 -7.86
C TRP A 140 -7.52 -0.04 -9.09
N SER A 141 -7.83 1.24 -9.34
CA SER A 141 -8.52 1.67 -10.56
C SER A 141 -7.59 1.81 -11.77
N ILE A 142 -6.27 1.85 -11.56
CA ILE A 142 -5.27 2.18 -12.58
C ILE A 142 -4.48 0.94 -13.02
N ILE A 143 -4.06 0.11 -12.05
CA ILE A 143 -3.20 -1.06 -12.26
C ILE A 143 -3.77 -2.35 -11.63
N PRO A 144 -5.07 -2.67 -11.78
CA PRO A 144 -5.69 -3.81 -11.10
C PRO A 144 -5.05 -5.17 -11.44
N GLU A 145 -4.36 -5.27 -12.58
CA GLU A 145 -3.62 -6.46 -12.98
C GLU A 145 -2.39 -6.75 -12.12
N TYR A 146 -1.82 -5.73 -11.45
CA TYR A 146 -0.65 -5.85 -10.58
C TYR A 146 -1.00 -5.93 -9.09
N LEU A 147 -2.28 -5.84 -8.73
CA LEU A 147 -2.75 -5.84 -7.35
C LEU A 147 -3.73 -6.98 -7.13
N LYS A 148 -3.57 -7.73 -6.04
CA LYS A 148 -4.47 -8.82 -5.65
C LYS A 148 -4.74 -8.80 -4.16
N THR A 149 -5.84 -9.43 -3.76
CA THR A 149 -6.15 -9.65 -2.35
C THR A 149 -5.76 -11.06 -1.93
N CYS A 150 -5.18 -11.19 -0.73
CA CYS A 150 -4.82 -12.47 -0.12
C CYS A 150 -4.52 -12.28 1.37
N ASP A 151 -4.94 -13.25 2.18
CA ASP A 151 -4.45 -13.39 3.55
C ASP A 151 -2.99 -13.89 3.51
N ILE A 152 -2.05 -12.99 3.75
CA ILE A 152 -0.61 -13.29 3.72
C ILE A 152 -0.14 -14.13 4.90
N THR A 153 -1.00 -14.36 5.89
CA THR A 153 -0.74 -15.24 7.04
C THR A 153 -1.12 -16.71 6.77
N LYS A 154 -1.67 -16.98 5.60
CA LYS A 154 -2.02 -18.33 5.11
C LYS A 154 -1.13 -18.69 3.91
N PRO A 155 -1.03 -19.99 3.55
CA PRO A 155 -0.24 -20.38 2.40
C PRO A 155 -0.72 -19.72 1.10
N PHE A 156 0.20 -19.13 0.36
CA PHE A 156 -0.04 -18.65 -1.01
C PHE A 156 1.18 -18.86 -1.89
N SER A 157 1.01 -18.76 -3.20
CA SER A 157 2.11 -18.81 -4.15
C SER A 157 1.85 -17.86 -5.33
N LEU A 158 2.82 -17.03 -5.64
CA LEU A 158 2.88 -16.29 -6.89
C LEU A 158 3.65 -17.11 -7.91
N VAL A 159 3.04 -17.38 -9.07
CA VAL A 159 3.60 -18.24 -10.12
C VAL A 159 3.69 -17.45 -11.42
N ASP A 160 4.84 -17.49 -12.09
CA ASP A 160 4.99 -16.97 -13.45
C ASP A 160 4.26 -17.94 -14.41
N GLN A 161 3.19 -17.47 -15.03
CA GLN A 161 2.34 -18.26 -15.92
C GLN A 161 3.06 -18.77 -17.18
N ARG A 162 4.17 -18.13 -17.59
CA ARG A 162 4.97 -18.54 -18.75
C ARG A 162 5.85 -19.75 -18.44
N THR A 163 6.34 -19.84 -17.20
CA THR A 163 7.31 -20.88 -16.79
C THR A 163 6.71 -21.92 -15.87
N GLY A 164 5.55 -21.63 -15.25
CA GLY A 164 4.96 -22.45 -14.19
C GLY A 164 5.75 -22.47 -12.88
N LYS A 165 6.79 -21.64 -12.76
CA LYS A 165 7.65 -21.61 -11.57
C LYS A 165 7.17 -20.57 -10.57
N LYS A 166 7.41 -20.83 -9.27
CA LYS A 166 7.21 -19.84 -8.21
C LYS A 166 8.06 -18.61 -8.49
N ALA A 167 7.43 -17.45 -8.42
CA ALA A 167 8.11 -16.18 -8.60
C ALA A 167 9.04 -15.88 -7.42
N LYS A 168 10.17 -15.28 -7.73
CA LYS A 168 11.14 -14.77 -6.78
C LYS A 168 11.29 -13.26 -6.96
N PHE A 169 11.44 -12.55 -5.84
CA PHE A 169 11.50 -11.10 -5.82
C PHE A 169 12.85 -10.63 -5.26
N ASP A 170 13.45 -9.64 -5.92
CA ASP A 170 14.67 -8.98 -5.46
C ASP A 170 14.40 -8.17 -4.19
N VAL A 171 13.21 -7.59 -4.09
CA VAL A 171 12.76 -6.89 -2.89
C VAL A 171 11.32 -7.28 -2.55
N ILE A 172 11.13 -7.64 -1.29
CA ILE A 172 9.79 -7.76 -0.68
C ILE A 172 9.66 -6.63 0.32
N THR A 173 8.55 -5.90 0.30
CA THR A 173 8.30 -4.78 1.20
C THR A 173 7.12 -5.02 2.11
N MET A 174 7.17 -4.45 3.33
CA MET A 174 6.09 -4.49 4.31
C MET A 174 6.21 -3.27 5.24
N TRP A 175 5.27 -2.32 5.13
CA TRP A 175 5.35 -1.04 5.81
C TRP A 175 4.25 -0.89 6.85
N GLU A 176 4.61 -1.02 8.13
CA GLU A 176 3.64 -0.99 9.25
C GLU A 176 2.49 -2.00 9.02
N VAL A 177 2.88 -3.28 8.92
CA VAL A 177 1.98 -4.42 8.75
C VAL A 177 2.29 -5.55 9.73
N LEU A 178 3.57 -5.72 10.12
CA LEU A 178 3.98 -6.83 11.00
C LEU A 178 3.23 -6.80 12.34
N GLU A 179 3.05 -5.61 12.92
CA GLU A 179 2.34 -5.38 14.17
C GLU A 179 0.84 -5.69 14.10
N HIS A 180 0.24 -5.65 12.89
CA HIS A 180 -1.16 -5.99 12.66
C HIS A 180 -1.43 -7.50 12.62
N ILE A 181 -0.39 -8.33 12.68
CA ILE A 181 -0.49 -9.79 12.55
C ILE A 181 -0.32 -10.43 13.91
N GLU A 182 -1.27 -11.29 14.28
CA GLU A 182 -1.19 -12.10 15.50
C GLU A 182 0.11 -12.92 15.53
N GLU A 183 0.75 -12.98 16.71
CA GLU A 183 2.03 -13.67 16.90
C GLU A 183 2.01 -15.11 16.41
N SER A 184 0.90 -15.83 16.62
CA SER A 184 0.69 -17.21 16.20
C SER A 184 0.70 -17.41 14.68
N LEU A 185 0.47 -16.35 13.89
CA LEU A 185 0.39 -16.39 12.43
C LEU A 185 1.71 -15.97 11.74
N LEU A 186 2.63 -15.38 12.48
CA LEU A 186 3.93 -14.91 11.96
C LEU A 186 4.78 -16.03 11.33
N PRO A 187 4.82 -17.27 11.84
CA PRO A 187 5.58 -18.35 11.22
C PRO A 187 5.23 -18.59 9.75
N GLN A 188 3.93 -18.61 9.42
CA GLN A 188 3.47 -18.80 8.04
C GLN A 188 3.77 -17.58 7.17
N LEU A 189 3.63 -16.37 7.71
CA LEU A 189 4.04 -15.14 7.01
C LEU A 189 5.51 -15.20 6.60
N PHE A 190 6.42 -15.52 7.54
CA PHE A 190 7.85 -15.59 7.23
C PHE A 190 8.20 -16.72 6.25
N GLU A 191 7.49 -17.85 6.28
CA GLU A 191 7.65 -18.88 5.27
C GLU A 191 7.21 -18.38 3.88
N ASN A 192 6.11 -17.64 3.78
CA ASN A 192 5.67 -17.00 2.54
C ASN A 192 6.72 -16.00 2.02
N VAL A 193 7.23 -15.10 2.89
CA VAL A 193 8.30 -14.17 2.54
C VAL A 193 9.53 -14.94 2.04
N ARG A 194 10.03 -15.88 2.83
CA ARG A 194 11.22 -16.66 2.52
C ARG A 194 11.09 -17.45 1.20
N SER A 195 9.92 -18.01 0.96
CA SER A 195 9.68 -18.79 -0.25
C SER A 195 9.60 -17.95 -1.52
N HIS A 196 9.31 -16.64 -1.42
CA HIS A 196 9.23 -15.71 -2.55
C HIS A 196 10.46 -14.77 -2.65
N LEU A 197 11.29 -14.67 -1.61
CA LEU A 197 12.50 -13.86 -1.64
C LEU A 197 13.56 -14.52 -2.53
N ALA A 198 14.22 -13.77 -3.40
CA ALA A 198 15.37 -14.23 -4.16
C ALA A 198 16.56 -14.50 -3.22
N ASP A 199 17.53 -15.30 -3.67
CA ASP A 199 18.66 -15.72 -2.82
C ASP A 199 19.50 -14.53 -2.32
N ASP A 200 19.64 -13.49 -3.14
CA ASP A 200 20.29 -12.20 -2.83
C ASP A 200 19.28 -11.10 -2.48
N GLY A 201 17.99 -11.44 -2.36
CA GLY A 201 16.90 -10.51 -2.16
C GLY A 201 16.90 -9.84 -0.79
N LEU A 202 16.18 -8.72 -0.71
CA LEU A 202 15.95 -7.95 0.51
C LEU A 202 14.47 -8.01 0.93
N PHE A 203 14.22 -8.28 2.21
CA PHE A 203 12.93 -8.02 2.83
C PHE A 203 13.06 -6.74 3.66
N VAL A 204 12.30 -5.70 3.28
CA VAL A 204 12.47 -4.32 3.79
C VAL A 204 11.14 -3.78 4.29
N GLY A 205 11.17 -3.09 5.42
CA GLY A 205 9.96 -2.47 5.93
C GLY A 205 10.13 -1.68 7.22
N SER A 206 9.00 -1.42 7.85
CA SER A 206 8.91 -0.84 9.18
C SER A 206 7.90 -1.61 10.02
N ALA A 207 8.05 -1.53 11.33
CA ALA A 207 7.07 -2.02 12.29
C ALA A 207 6.89 -1.02 13.42
N ALA A 208 5.64 -0.76 13.80
CA ALA A 208 5.31 0.07 14.94
C ALA A 208 5.50 -0.70 16.24
N THR A 209 5.85 0.01 17.30
CA THR A 209 6.07 -0.52 18.67
C THR A 209 5.15 0.10 19.70
N TYR A 210 4.02 0.63 19.25
CA TYR A 210 2.97 1.23 20.10
C TYR A 210 1.60 0.59 19.81
N ASP A 211 0.73 0.63 20.81
CA ASP A 211 -0.66 0.17 20.66
C ASP A 211 -1.46 1.13 19.77
N ASP A 212 -2.19 0.59 18.80
CA ASP A 212 -3.18 1.33 18.03
C ASP A 212 -4.59 0.80 18.35
N VAL A 213 -5.35 1.57 19.12
CA VAL A 213 -6.73 1.24 19.49
C VAL A 213 -7.67 2.35 19.05
N ALA A 214 -8.63 2.02 18.21
CA ALA A 214 -9.66 2.96 17.77
C ALA A 214 -11.05 2.34 17.93
N ASN A 215 -11.96 3.07 18.59
CA ASN A 215 -13.34 2.62 18.84
C ASN A 215 -13.44 1.24 19.51
N GLY A 216 -12.50 0.91 20.39
CA GLY A 216 -12.45 -0.38 21.09
C GLY A 216 -11.90 -1.54 20.25
N VAL A 217 -11.42 -1.29 19.02
CA VAL A 217 -10.75 -2.25 18.17
C VAL A 217 -9.24 -2.05 18.27
N SER A 218 -8.49 -3.10 18.63
CA SER A 218 -7.03 -3.09 18.60
C SER A 218 -6.54 -3.49 17.19
N TYR A 219 -5.73 -2.63 16.60
CA TYR A 219 -5.13 -2.88 15.28
C TYR A 219 -3.72 -3.47 15.38
N HIS A 220 -3.04 -3.31 16.53
CA HIS A 220 -1.68 -3.82 16.76
C HIS A 220 -1.70 -4.97 17.78
N PRO A 221 -2.06 -6.21 17.41
CA PRO A 221 -2.04 -7.35 18.32
C PRO A 221 -0.62 -7.78 18.72
N THR A 222 0.40 -7.41 17.94
CA THR A 222 1.79 -7.84 18.18
C THR A 222 2.73 -6.64 18.32
N VAL A 223 2.60 -5.94 19.46
CA VAL A 223 3.50 -4.84 19.83
C VAL A 223 4.71 -5.42 20.56
N LYS A 224 5.88 -5.44 19.91
CA LYS A 224 7.12 -6.02 20.45
C LYS A 224 8.33 -5.14 20.12
N PRO A 225 9.35 -5.12 20.98
CA PRO A 225 10.60 -4.40 20.71
C PRO A 225 11.39 -5.06 19.57
N GLU A 226 12.21 -4.28 18.86
CA GLU A 226 13.01 -4.75 17.73
C GLU A 226 13.84 -6.01 18.06
N ALA A 227 14.40 -6.12 19.27
CA ALA A 227 15.18 -7.28 19.70
C ALA A 227 14.38 -8.59 19.64
N TRP A 228 13.10 -8.54 20.03
CA TRP A 228 12.21 -9.69 19.94
C TRP A 228 11.97 -10.12 18.47
N TRP A 229 11.75 -9.16 17.59
CA TRP A 229 11.60 -9.42 16.16
C TRP A 229 12.87 -10.05 15.56
N ARG A 230 14.05 -9.56 15.94
CA ARG A 230 15.33 -10.12 15.51
C ARG A 230 15.50 -11.60 15.89
N ASP A 231 15.09 -11.95 17.08
CA ASP A 231 15.16 -13.34 17.56
C ASP A 231 14.14 -14.23 16.86
N LEU A 232 12.91 -13.72 16.66
CA LEU A 232 11.86 -14.47 15.98
C LEU A 232 12.24 -14.77 14.51
N VAL A 233 12.62 -13.77 13.73
CA VAL A 233 12.91 -13.98 12.30
C VAL A 233 14.07 -14.92 12.05
N ARG A 234 15.04 -14.96 12.98
CA ARG A 234 16.15 -15.92 12.92
C ARG A 234 15.69 -17.36 13.02
N GLN A 235 14.68 -17.64 13.82
CA GLN A 235 14.08 -18.97 13.94
C GLN A 235 13.38 -19.39 12.64
N HIS A 236 12.98 -18.42 11.82
CA HIS A 236 12.30 -18.63 10.55
C HIS A 236 13.21 -18.45 9.32
N GLY A 237 14.53 -18.48 9.49
CA GLY A 237 15.50 -18.49 8.38
C GLY A 237 15.72 -17.14 7.70
N LEU A 238 15.37 -16.04 8.38
CA LEU A 238 15.69 -14.68 7.99
C LEU A 238 16.63 -14.06 9.02
N GLU A 239 17.37 -13.03 8.63
CA GLU A 239 18.21 -12.25 9.56
C GLU A 239 18.24 -10.77 9.18
N PHE A 240 18.26 -9.93 10.19
CA PHE A 240 18.48 -8.50 10.00
C PHE A 240 19.91 -8.24 9.55
N VAL A 241 20.02 -7.35 8.55
CA VAL A 241 21.31 -6.89 8.04
C VAL A 241 21.46 -5.38 8.23
N PRO A 242 22.68 -4.81 8.21
CA PRO A 242 22.88 -3.37 8.25
C PRO A 242 22.16 -2.67 7.08
N MET A 243 21.51 -1.54 7.36
CA MET A 243 20.72 -0.77 6.39
C MET A 243 21.57 0.20 5.55
N THR A 244 22.82 -0.11 5.31
CA THR A 244 23.81 0.80 4.69
C THR A 244 23.49 1.17 3.23
N MET A 245 22.60 0.41 2.57
CA MET A 245 22.12 0.67 1.21
C MET A 245 21.02 1.74 1.15
N PHE A 246 20.43 2.11 2.29
CA PHE A 246 19.35 3.08 2.38
C PHE A 246 19.76 4.26 3.26
N GLN A 247 19.29 5.46 2.89
CA GLN A 247 19.25 6.61 3.79
C GLN A 247 17.93 6.58 4.58
N PHE A 248 17.91 7.20 5.77
CA PHE A 248 16.71 7.23 6.61
C PHE A 248 15.46 7.72 5.86
N LYS A 249 15.58 8.76 5.03
CA LYS A 249 14.48 9.32 4.22
C LYS A 249 14.08 8.48 3.00
N ASP A 250 14.79 7.39 2.72
CA ASP A 250 14.39 6.46 1.66
C ASP A 250 13.27 5.51 2.12
N PHE A 251 13.15 5.26 3.43
CA PHE A 251 12.10 4.41 3.95
C PHE A 251 10.69 5.00 3.72
N CYS A 252 9.73 4.15 3.40
CA CYS A 252 8.38 4.58 3.03
C CYS A 252 7.54 5.04 4.23
N ARG A 253 7.76 4.42 5.40
CA ARG A 253 7.08 4.72 6.66
C ARG A 253 8.12 4.85 7.77
N GLY A 254 7.76 5.56 8.85
CA GLY A 254 8.67 5.77 9.99
C GLY A 254 9.79 6.78 9.73
N SER A 255 9.80 7.43 8.57
CA SER A 255 10.82 8.40 8.16
C SER A 255 10.40 9.87 8.30
N GLY A 256 9.21 10.13 8.84
CA GLY A 256 8.60 11.46 8.90
C GLY A 256 8.38 12.01 7.49
N ASN A 257 7.90 11.17 6.59
CA ASN A 257 7.62 11.55 5.21
C ASN A 257 6.32 12.37 5.15
N GLU A 258 6.39 13.60 4.66
CA GLU A 258 5.23 14.52 4.59
C GLU A 258 4.08 14.01 3.70
N ASN A 259 4.33 13.00 2.88
CA ASN A 259 3.31 12.41 1.99
C ASN A 259 2.46 11.31 2.64
N ALA A 260 2.76 10.92 3.87
CA ALA A 260 2.00 9.92 4.61
C ALA A 260 1.24 10.59 5.76
N PHE A 261 -0.07 10.48 5.73
CA PHE A 261 -0.95 10.93 6.82
C PHE A 261 -0.66 10.05 8.05
N TYR A 262 -0.14 10.57 9.14
CA TYR A 262 0.33 9.86 10.34
C TYR A 262 1.70 9.17 10.24
N ASP A 263 2.61 9.63 9.40
CA ASP A 263 3.95 9.03 9.41
C ASP A 263 4.77 9.51 10.63
N ALA A 264 5.08 8.60 11.53
CA ALA A 264 6.00 8.83 12.62
C ALA A 264 7.42 9.06 12.09
N ASP A 265 8.23 9.81 12.82
CA ASP A 265 9.66 9.96 12.55
C ASP A 265 10.45 9.16 13.60
N PHE A 266 10.85 7.94 13.29
CA PHE A 266 11.58 7.05 14.20
C PHE A 266 12.98 7.56 14.55
N SER A 267 13.54 8.50 13.79
CA SER A 267 14.80 9.16 14.18
C SER A 267 14.63 10.13 15.34
N LYS A 268 13.42 10.67 15.52
CA LYS A 268 13.07 11.56 16.63
C LYS A 268 12.35 10.84 17.77
N ASN A 269 11.63 9.77 17.43
CA ASN A 269 10.80 9.01 18.34
C ASN A 269 11.07 7.50 18.15
N PRO A 270 12.28 7.02 18.53
CA PRO A 270 12.69 5.63 18.29
C PRO A 270 11.85 4.60 19.06
N GLU A 271 11.09 5.05 20.06
CA GLU A 271 10.16 4.22 20.82
C GLU A 271 8.88 3.88 20.03
N LEU A 272 8.59 4.59 18.94
CA LEU A 272 7.38 4.39 18.14
C LEU A 272 7.52 3.31 17.06
N GLY A 273 8.75 2.88 16.76
CA GLY A 273 8.94 1.86 15.73
C GLY A 273 10.37 1.73 15.28
N PHE A 274 10.60 0.83 14.34
CA PHE A 274 11.91 0.59 13.74
C PHE A 274 11.79 0.24 12.26
N HIS A 275 12.89 0.48 11.53
CA HIS A 275 13.06 -0.02 10.18
C HIS A 275 13.81 -1.34 10.19
N PHE A 276 13.54 -2.18 9.21
CA PHE A 276 14.27 -3.42 9.01
C PHE A 276 14.70 -3.62 7.56
N VAL A 277 15.86 -4.23 7.41
CA VAL A 277 16.30 -4.89 6.19
C VAL A 277 16.73 -6.30 6.58
N MET A 278 16.14 -7.30 5.95
CA MET A 278 16.41 -8.69 6.24
C MET A 278 16.81 -9.42 4.96
N LYS A 279 17.58 -10.50 5.13
CA LYS A 279 17.96 -11.45 4.07
C LYS A 279 17.70 -12.88 4.51
N HIS A 280 17.83 -13.81 3.57
CA HIS A 280 17.99 -15.21 3.95
C HIS A 280 19.16 -15.36 4.92
N ARG A 281 18.89 -16.04 6.02
CA ARG A 281 19.95 -16.41 6.96
C ARG A 281 20.88 -17.43 6.30
N ALA A 282 22.18 -17.18 6.37
CA ALA A 282 23.17 -18.17 5.95
C ALA A 282 23.01 -19.46 6.77
N ALA A 283 23.12 -20.61 6.11
CA ALA A 283 23.02 -21.92 6.73
C ALA A 283 24.15 -22.19 7.73
#